data_40a16e2b06d9f71c61966ca6348e98ff
#
_entry.id   40a16e2b06d9f71c61966ca6348e98ff
#
_cell.length_a   1.000
_cell.length_b   1.000
_cell.length_c   1.000
_cell.angle_alpha   90.00
_cell.angle_beta   90.00
_cell.angle_gamma   90.00
#
_symmetry.space_group_name_H-M   'P 1'
#
loop_
_entity.id
_entity.type
_entity.pdbx_description
1 polymer ?
#
loop_
_entity_poly.entity_id
_entity_poly.type
_entity_poly.pdbx_seq_one_letter_code
_entity_poly.pdbx_strand_id
1 'polypeptide(L)'
;TLTVESRDNMELRPEEITKIIRSQIKNYENKMEVSETGVVILVGDGIAKASGLSKCMAGELVEFPDGSYGMAQNLEEDTVSIVILGSDQGIKEGDTVKRTGRVVSVPVGSGLIGRVVNALGEPIDGKGAIEAEAYRATEMPAPGIIERQHVSRPLQTGIKAIDAMIPIGRGQRELIIGDRQTGKTTIATDTILNQKGKDVICIYVAIGQKRSTVAQLVENLTI
;
A
#
# COMPACT_ATOMS: atom_id res chain seq x y z
N THR A 1 41.60 57.64 18.96
CA THR A 1 40.60 58.12 17.99
C THR A 1 39.93 56.87 17.43
N LEU A 2 38.76 56.54 18.03
CA LEU A 2 37.90 55.43 17.60
C LEU A 2 36.86 56.02 16.65
N THR A 3 36.88 55.60 15.40
CA THR A 3 35.86 55.94 14.42
C THR A 3 34.71 54.95 14.55
N VAL A 4 33.54 55.49 14.85
CA VAL A 4 32.26 54.78 14.89
C VAL A 4 31.75 54.65 13.46
N GLU A 5 31.68 53.45 12.92
CA GLU A 5 30.99 53.19 11.66
C GLU A 5 29.47 53.26 11.87
N SER A 6 28.84 54.09 11.09
CA SER A 6 27.42 54.33 11.05
C SER A 6 26.71 53.08 10.47
N ARG A 7 25.71 52.54 11.24
CA ARG A 7 24.75 51.59 10.76
C ARG A 7 23.83 52.29 9.77
N ASP A 8 23.96 51.99 8.49
CA ASP A 8 22.98 52.37 7.48
C ASP A 8 21.63 51.70 7.82
N ASN A 9 20.71 52.49 8.30
CA ASN A 9 19.29 52.14 8.33
C ASN A 9 18.78 52.12 6.89
N MET A 10 18.65 50.92 6.32
CA MET A 10 18.00 50.69 5.03
C MET A 10 16.50 50.89 5.23
N GLU A 11 16.01 52.12 5.16
CA GLU A 11 14.58 52.43 5.08
C GLU A 11 14.08 51.94 3.70
N LEU A 12 13.41 50.79 3.71
CA LEU A 12 12.73 50.27 2.52
C LEU A 12 11.64 51.26 2.07
N ARG A 13 11.75 51.78 0.86
CA ARG A 13 10.78 52.72 0.30
C ARG A 13 9.40 52.03 0.18
N PRO A 14 8.28 52.69 0.42
CA PRO A 14 6.92 52.12 0.34
C PRO A 14 6.64 51.39 -0.99
N GLU A 15 7.27 51.84 -2.09
CA GLU A 15 7.15 51.22 -3.42
C GLU A 15 7.89 49.89 -3.51
N GLU A 16 8.98 49.68 -2.79
CA GLU A 16 9.73 48.42 -2.74
C GLU A 16 8.99 47.38 -1.90
N ILE A 17 8.39 47.83 -0.80
CA ILE A 17 7.53 46.99 0.05
C ILE A 17 6.31 46.53 -0.75
N THR A 18 5.69 47.41 -1.52
CA THR A 18 4.56 47.08 -2.38
C THR A 18 4.96 46.08 -3.50
N LYS A 19 6.13 46.23 -4.07
CA LYS A 19 6.66 45.26 -5.06
C LYS A 19 6.94 43.90 -4.46
N ILE A 20 7.53 43.83 -3.27
CA ILE A 20 7.83 42.60 -2.55
C ILE A 20 6.52 41.89 -2.19
N ILE A 21 5.54 42.61 -1.67
CA ILE A 21 4.20 42.07 -1.35
C ILE A 21 3.50 41.55 -2.60
N ARG A 22 3.51 42.31 -3.70
CA ARG A 22 2.90 41.84 -4.96
C ARG A 22 3.64 40.62 -5.54
N SER A 23 4.95 40.53 -5.43
CA SER A 23 5.71 39.37 -5.88
C SER A 23 5.46 38.15 -5.00
N GLN A 24 5.30 38.34 -3.70
CA GLN A 24 4.94 37.28 -2.76
C GLN A 24 3.50 36.78 -2.97
N ILE A 25 2.54 37.70 -3.21
CA ILE A 25 1.16 37.34 -3.54
C ILE A 25 1.11 36.57 -4.87
N LYS A 26 1.84 37.01 -5.90
CA LYS A 26 1.91 36.34 -7.19
C LYS A 26 2.59 34.96 -7.13
N ASN A 27 3.60 34.82 -6.26
CA ASN A 27 4.23 33.53 -5.96
C ASN A 27 3.35 32.65 -5.06
N TYR A 28 2.45 33.23 -4.27
CA TYR A 28 1.50 32.51 -3.43
C TYR A 28 0.36 31.91 -4.28
N GLU A 29 -0.12 32.63 -5.28
CA GLU A 29 -1.10 32.10 -6.25
C GLU A 29 -0.52 30.96 -7.12
N ASN A 30 0.78 30.98 -7.42
CA ASN A 30 1.44 29.92 -8.17
C ASN A 30 1.90 28.73 -7.30
N LYS A 31 1.73 28.77 -6.00
CA LYS A 31 2.01 27.69 -5.05
C LYS A 31 0.76 27.12 -4.40
N MET A 32 -0.39 27.28 -5.00
CA MET A 32 -1.57 26.50 -4.64
C MET A 32 -1.62 25.18 -5.45
N GLU A 33 -0.55 24.40 -5.44
CA GLU A 33 -0.71 22.98 -5.18
C GLU A 33 -0.97 22.88 -3.68
N VAL A 34 -2.21 23.02 -3.28
CA VAL A 34 -2.66 22.67 -1.94
C VAL A 34 -2.62 21.15 -1.88
N SER A 35 -1.42 20.61 -1.65
CA SER A 35 -1.32 19.31 -1.03
C SER A 35 -1.93 19.49 0.34
N GLU A 36 -3.19 19.09 0.51
CA GLU A 36 -3.86 19.11 1.78
C GLU A 36 -3.03 18.25 2.73
N THR A 37 -2.43 18.88 3.71
CA THR A 37 -1.61 18.22 4.70
C THR A 37 -2.39 18.17 6.00
N GLY A 38 -2.37 17.02 6.65
CA GLY A 38 -2.90 16.83 7.99
C GLY A 38 -1.78 16.63 9.00
N VAL A 39 -2.16 16.56 10.26
CA VAL A 39 -1.26 16.29 11.38
C VAL A 39 -1.73 15.01 12.08
N VAL A 40 -0.81 14.09 12.34
CA VAL A 40 -1.07 12.87 13.11
C VAL A 40 -1.37 13.24 14.57
N ILE A 41 -2.53 12.85 15.07
CA ILE A 41 -2.96 13.09 16.45
C ILE A 41 -2.64 11.89 17.33
N LEU A 42 -2.77 10.68 16.76
CA LEU A 42 -2.56 9.43 17.48
C LEU A 42 -2.01 8.37 16.51
N VAL A 43 -1.08 7.56 16.98
CA VAL A 43 -0.56 6.40 16.24
C VAL A 43 -0.40 5.21 17.17
N GLY A 44 -0.80 4.03 16.71
CA GLY A 44 -0.63 2.77 17.43
C GLY A 44 -1.33 1.61 16.73
N ASP A 45 -0.82 0.41 16.95
CA ASP A 45 -1.39 -0.83 16.41
C ASP A 45 -1.61 -0.83 14.89
N GLY A 46 -0.73 -0.15 14.13
CA GLY A 46 -0.83 -0.05 12.68
C GLY A 46 -1.89 0.92 12.18
N ILE A 47 -2.45 1.77 13.06
CA ILE A 47 -3.44 2.78 12.74
C ILE A 47 -2.91 4.16 13.13
N ALA A 48 -3.11 5.16 12.29
CA ALA A 48 -2.91 6.56 12.61
C ALA A 48 -4.23 7.32 12.50
N LYS A 49 -4.47 8.27 13.42
CA LYS A 49 -5.52 9.28 13.29
C LYS A 49 -4.88 10.63 12.95
N ALA A 50 -5.38 11.29 11.91
CA ALA A 50 -4.89 12.60 11.49
C ALA A 50 -6.03 13.62 11.42
N SER A 51 -5.71 14.88 11.71
CA SER A 51 -6.61 16.04 11.52
C SER A 51 -6.18 16.87 10.31
N GLY A 52 -7.07 17.72 9.79
CA GLY A 52 -6.75 18.68 8.73
C GLY A 52 -6.86 18.09 7.30
N LEU A 53 -7.33 16.86 7.14
CA LEU A 53 -7.52 16.20 5.85
C LEU A 53 -8.98 16.26 5.38
N SER A 54 -9.61 17.44 5.41
CA SER A 54 -11.04 17.64 5.19
C SER A 54 -11.56 17.19 3.81
N LYS A 55 -10.69 17.15 2.80
CA LYS A 55 -11.04 16.68 1.45
C LYS A 55 -10.55 15.26 1.13
N CYS A 56 -10.06 14.53 2.13
CA CYS A 56 -9.61 13.15 1.95
C CYS A 56 -10.77 12.25 1.53
N MET A 57 -10.50 11.35 0.62
CA MET A 57 -11.46 10.36 0.16
C MET A 57 -11.28 9.04 0.90
N ALA A 58 -12.35 8.29 1.11
CA ALA A 58 -12.24 6.92 1.60
C ALA A 58 -11.43 6.07 0.62
N GLY A 59 -10.49 5.27 1.14
CA GLY A 59 -9.57 4.49 0.33
C GLY A 59 -8.44 5.31 -0.31
N GLU A 60 -8.30 6.60 0.01
CA GLU A 60 -7.20 7.42 -0.49
C GLU A 60 -5.87 7.01 0.10
N LEU A 61 -4.83 6.96 -0.74
CA LEU A 61 -3.46 6.77 -0.32
C LEU A 61 -2.92 8.08 0.26
N VAL A 62 -2.33 8.02 1.45
CA VAL A 62 -1.66 9.13 2.12
C VAL A 62 -0.21 8.79 2.39
N GLU A 63 0.66 9.79 2.40
CA GLU A 63 2.10 9.65 2.58
C GLU A 63 2.54 10.27 3.91
N PHE A 64 3.35 9.52 4.67
CA PHE A 64 3.97 9.97 5.91
C PHE A 64 5.40 10.50 5.66
N PRO A 65 5.99 11.28 6.60
CA PRO A 65 7.30 11.90 6.41
C PRO A 65 8.46 10.92 6.26
N ASP A 66 8.31 9.70 6.79
CA ASP A 66 9.29 8.62 6.69
C ASP A 66 9.25 7.89 5.34
N GLY A 67 8.36 8.30 4.42
CA GLY A 67 8.15 7.66 3.12
C GLY A 67 7.22 6.44 3.18
N SER A 68 6.65 6.12 4.33
CA SER A 68 5.62 5.08 4.43
C SER A 68 4.27 5.60 3.94
N TYR A 69 3.39 4.67 3.57
CA TYR A 69 2.06 4.97 3.08
C TYR A 69 0.98 4.44 4.01
N GLY A 70 -0.17 5.12 3.99
CA GLY A 70 -1.37 4.65 4.65
C GLY A 70 -2.59 4.77 3.76
N MET A 71 -3.65 4.09 4.13
CA MET A 71 -4.95 4.15 3.47
C MET A 71 -5.98 4.80 4.39
N ALA A 72 -6.60 5.87 3.94
CA ALA A 72 -7.70 6.51 4.66
C ALA A 72 -8.92 5.56 4.67
N GLN A 73 -9.33 5.15 5.87
CA GLN A 73 -10.43 4.18 6.03
C GLN A 73 -11.71 4.83 6.52
N ASN A 74 -11.65 5.53 7.65
CA ASN A 74 -12.80 6.21 8.24
C ASN A 74 -12.60 7.71 8.18
N LEU A 75 -13.61 8.39 7.66
CA LEU A 75 -13.68 9.84 7.58
C LEU A 75 -14.67 10.31 8.65
N GLU A 76 -14.16 10.93 9.70
CA GLU A 76 -14.94 11.58 10.75
C GLU A 76 -14.98 13.10 10.47
N GLU A 77 -15.76 13.86 11.21
CA GLU A 77 -15.95 15.31 10.96
C GLU A 77 -14.63 16.09 11.00
N ASP A 78 -13.77 15.82 12.00
CA ASP A 78 -12.50 16.54 12.22
C ASP A 78 -11.27 15.67 12.01
N THR A 79 -11.43 14.35 11.88
CA THR A 79 -10.33 13.40 11.84
C THR A 79 -10.50 12.33 10.76
N VAL A 80 -9.38 11.81 10.30
CA VAL A 80 -9.32 10.67 9.36
C VAL A 80 -8.54 9.54 10.02
N SER A 81 -9.14 8.36 10.09
CA SER A 81 -8.45 7.14 10.52
C SER A 81 -7.76 6.49 9.33
N ILE A 82 -6.46 6.24 9.47
CA ILE A 82 -5.57 5.77 8.41
C ILE A 82 -4.99 4.43 8.83
N VAL A 83 -5.15 3.43 7.99
CA VAL A 83 -4.47 2.13 8.15
C VAL A 83 -3.07 2.23 7.54
N ILE A 84 -2.04 1.99 8.34
CA ILE A 84 -0.65 2.08 7.89
C ILE A 84 -0.30 0.83 7.08
N LEU A 85 0.20 1.03 5.86
CA LEU A 85 0.58 -0.05 4.93
C LEU A 85 2.07 -0.37 5.07
N GLY A 86 2.49 -0.77 6.26
CA GLY A 86 3.89 -1.05 6.55
C GLY A 86 4.17 -1.07 8.05
N SER A 87 5.34 -0.53 8.44
CA SER A 87 5.72 -0.37 9.84
C SER A 87 5.27 1.01 10.35
N ASP A 88 4.71 1.05 11.54
CA ASP A 88 4.33 2.26 12.26
C ASP A 88 5.45 2.88 13.10
N GLN A 89 6.61 2.20 13.19
CA GLN A 89 7.73 2.61 14.07
C GLN A 89 8.35 3.97 13.72
N GLY A 90 8.22 4.42 12.47
CA GLY A 90 8.73 5.70 11.98
C GLY A 90 7.78 6.88 12.19
N ILE A 91 6.50 6.60 12.48
CA ILE A 91 5.44 7.60 12.54
C ILE A 91 5.19 8.02 13.98
N LYS A 92 5.07 9.34 14.23
CA LYS A 92 4.86 9.91 15.55
C LYS A 92 3.69 10.89 15.56
N GLU A 93 3.13 11.10 16.74
CA GLU A 93 2.18 12.19 16.96
C GLU A 93 2.83 13.53 16.64
N GLY A 94 2.12 14.40 15.93
CA GLY A 94 2.62 15.67 15.42
C GLY A 94 3.23 15.60 14.02
N ASP A 95 3.45 14.42 13.46
CA ASP A 95 3.97 14.28 12.10
C ASP A 95 2.95 14.77 11.06
N THR A 96 3.48 15.31 9.96
CA THR A 96 2.65 15.81 8.86
C THR A 96 2.33 14.68 7.90
N VAL A 97 1.07 14.42 7.65
CA VAL A 97 0.61 13.47 6.63
C VAL A 97 0.10 14.22 5.40
N LYS A 98 0.47 13.74 4.20
CA LYS A 98 0.11 14.35 2.92
C LYS A 98 -0.88 13.48 2.16
N ARG A 99 -1.89 14.11 1.58
CA ARG A 99 -2.77 13.45 0.61
C ARG A 99 -2.05 13.22 -0.71
N THR A 100 -2.34 12.10 -1.34
CA THR A 100 -1.86 11.82 -2.70
C THR A 100 -2.92 12.13 -3.77
N GLY A 101 -4.19 12.32 -3.39
CA GLY A 101 -5.32 12.50 -4.30
C GLY A 101 -5.65 11.23 -5.11
N ARG A 102 -5.09 10.09 -4.77
CA ARG A 102 -5.29 8.81 -5.47
C ARG A 102 -5.79 7.75 -4.51
N VAL A 103 -6.76 6.96 -4.96
CA VAL A 103 -7.20 5.77 -4.25
C VAL A 103 -6.09 4.71 -4.30
N VAL A 104 -5.96 3.93 -3.22
CA VAL A 104 -4.98 2.84 -3.15
C VAL A 104 -5.15 1.91 -4.34
N SER A 105 -4.10 1.78 -5.13
CA SER A 105 -4.06 0.97 -6.35
C SER A 105 -2.76 0.20 -6.41
N VAL A 106 -2.79 -0.95 -7.06
CA VAL A 106 -1.64 -1.83 -7.24
C VAL A 106 -1.32 -2.00 -8.72
N PRO A 107 -0.03 -2.18 -9.06
CA PRO A 107 0.36 -2.50 -10.43
C PRO A 107 -0.23 -3.84 -10.84
N VAL A 108 -0.59 -3.97 -12.10
CA VAL A 108 -1.07 -5.21 -12.72
C VAL A 108 -0.32 -5.45 -14.02
N GLY A 109 -0.18 -6.72 -14.40
CA GLY A 109 0.47 -7.12 -15.62
C GLY A 109 1.31 -8.39 -15.47
N SER A 110 1.81 -8.88 -16.59
CA SER A 110 2.65 -10.09 -16.66
C SER A 110 3.99 -9.94 -15.94
N GLY A 111 4.49 -8.71 -15.77
CA GLY A 111 5.73 -8.40 -15.04
C GLY A 111 5.72 -8.77 -13.55
N LEU A 112 4.54 -9.05 -12.97
CA LEU A 112 4.40 -9.50 -11.58
C LEU A 112 4.62 -11.01 -11.40
N ILE A 113 4.60 -11.79 -12.47
CA ILE A 113 4.78 -13.25 -12.40
C ILE A 113 6.20 -13.57 -11.97
N GLY A 114 6.35 -14.43 -10.96
CA GLY A 114 7.65 -14.80 -10.39
C GLY A 114 8.29 -13.74 -9.52
N ARG A 115 7.54 -12.72 -9.09
CA ARG A 115 7.99 -11.64 -8.23
C ARG A 115 7.38 -11.75 -6.82
N VAL A 116 8.07 -11.15 -5.87
CA VAL A 116 7.59 -10.97 -4.49
C VAL A 116 7.38 -9.48 -4.24
N VAL A 117 6.17 -9.13 -3.86
CA VAL A 117 5.76 -7.73 -3.71
C VAL A 117 5.12 -7.49 -2.32
N ASN A 118 5.14 -6.25 -1.89
CA ASN A 118 4.40 -5.80 -0.70
C ASN A 118 2.92 -5.52 -1.02
N ALA A 119 2.18 -4.98 -0.05
CA ALA A 119 0.75 -4.68 -0.20
C ALA A 119 0.44 -3.61 -1.27
N LEU A 120 1.40 -2.76 -1.62
CA LEU A 120 1.28 -1.74 -2.67
C LEU A 120 1.76 -2.24 -4.05
N GLY A 121 2.22 -3.50 -4.13
CA GLY A 121 2.78 -4.05 -5.34
C GLY A 121 4.23 -3.65 -5.63
N GLU A 122 4.93 -3.07 -4.65
CA GLU A 122 6.34 -2.75 -4.77
C GLU A 122 7.18 -4.01 -4.58
N PRO A 123 8.23 -4.21 -5.40
CA PRO A 123 9.07 -5.40 -5.31
C PRO A 123 9.92 -5.42 -4.03
N ILE A 124 9.90 -6.54 -3.33
CA ILE A 124 10.71 -6.79 -2.12
C ILE A 124 11.69 -7.95 -2.30
N ASP A 125 11.83 -8.45 -3.52
CA ASP A 125 12.66 -9.61 -3.88
C ASP A 125 14.07 -9.25 -4.34
N GLY A 126 14.44 -7.96 -4.37
CA GLY A 126 15.74 -7.49 -4.81
C GLY A 126 16.01 -7.61 -6.32
N LYS A 127 15.00 -7.99 -7.12
CA LYS A 127 15.16 -8.18 -8.58
C LYS A 127 14.92 -6.90 -9.41
N GLY A 128 14.90 -5.72 -8.77
CA GLY A 128 14.67 -4.43 -9.41
C GLY A 128 13.19 -4.08 -9.62
N ALA A 129 12.94 -2.94 -10.25
CA ALA A 129 11.60 -2.41 -10.49
C ALA A 129 10.75 -3.34 -11.38
N ILE A 130 9.44 -3.30 -11.19
CA ILE A 130 8.46 -4.03 -11.98
C ILE A 130 7.85 -3.07 -13.01
N GLU A 131 7.87 -3.45 -14.28
CA GLU A 131 7.14 -2.74 -15.32
C GLU A 131 5.66 -3.11 -15.24
N ALA A 132 4.85 -2.15 -14.80
CA ALA A 132 3.41 -2.31 -14.71
C ALA A 132 2.75 -2.01 -16.07
N GLU A 133 1.88 -2.89 -16.52
CA GLU A 133 1.05 -2.64 -17.72
C GLU A 133 -0.07 -1.64 -17.42
N ALA A 134 -0.62 -1.69 -16.21
CA ALA A 134 -1.66 -0.79 -15.71
C ALA A 134 -1.69 -0.78 -14.17
N TYR A 135 -2.54 0.08 -13.61
CA TYR A 135 -2.85 0.10 -12.18
C TYR A 135 -4.32 -0.19 -11.95
N ARG A 136 -4.64 -0.94 -10.91
CA ARG A 136 -6.00 -1.29 -10.54
C ARG A 136 -6.24 -0.94 -9.07
N ALA A 137 -7.39 -0.33 -8.77
CA ALA A 137 -7.81 -0.07 -7.40
C ALA A 137 -7.89 -1.38 -6.61
N THR A 138 -7.45 -1.36 -5.35
CA THR A 138 -7.48 -2.54 -4.48
C THR A 138 -8.90 -2.91 -4.08
N GLU A 139 -9.78 -1.91 -3.92
CA GLU A 139 -11.19 -2.12 -3.63
C GLU A 139 -12.02 -1.98 -4.90
N MET A 140 -12.70 -3.06 -5.25
CA MET A 140 -13.61 -3.12 -6.38
C MET A 140 -14.87 -3.91 -6.02
N PRO A 141 -16.03 -3.56 -6.59
CA PRO A 141 -17.24 -4.36 -6.43
C PRO A 141 -16.99 -5.81 -6.85
N ALA A 142 -17.39 -6.75 -6.01
CA ALA A 142 -17.33 -8.17 -6.37
C ALA A 142 -18.38 -8.49 -7.44
N PRO A 143 -18.08 -9.42 -8.38
CA PRO A 143 -19.08 -9.87 -9.35
C PRO A 143 -20.30 -10.50 -8.66
N GLY A 144 -21.49 -10.16 -9.17
CA GLY A 144 -22.75 -10.67 -8.68
C GLY A 144 -22.93 -12.18 -8.90
N ILE A 145 -23.98 -12.74 -8.30
CA ILE A 145 -24.27 -14.19 -8.40
C ILE A 145 -24.50 -14.61 -9.86
N ILE A 146 -25.16 -13.76 -10.65
CA ILE A 146 -25.51 -14.03 -12.04
C ILE A 146 -24.25 -14.07 -12.95
N GLU A 147 -23.24 -13.28 -12.61
CA GLU A 147 -22.00 -13.16 -13.38
C GLU A 147 -21.02 -14.29 -13.11
N ARG A 148 -21.22 -15.06 -12.03
CA ARG A 148 -20.34 -16.15 -11.62
C ARG A 148 -20.67 -17.43 -12.38
N GLN A 149 -19.62 -18.10 -12.88
CA GLN A 149 -19.75 -19.43 -13.47
C GLN A 149 -19.86 -20.50 -12.38
N HIS A 150 -20.54 -21.60 -12.72
CA HIS A 150 -20.56 -22.80 -11.88
C HIS A 150 -19.17 -23.42 -11.77
N VAL A 151 -18.87 -23.98 -10.61
CA VAL A 151 -17.66 -24.76 -10.39
C VAL A 151 -17.85 -26.12 -11.05
N SER A 152 -17.25 -26.31 -12.21
CA SER A 152 -17.42 -27.53 -13.04
C SER A 152 -16.09 -28.23 -13.39
N ARG A 153 -14.94 -27.58 -13.14
CA ARG A 153 -13.62 -28.14 -13.48
C ARG A 153 -12.85 -28.46 -12.20
N PRO A 154 -12.33 -29.68 -12.03
CA PRO A 154 -11.50 -30.02 -10.88
C PRO A 154 -10.15 -29.31 -10.94
N LEU A 155 -9.63 -28.94 -9.77
CA LEU A 155 -8.27 -28.53 -9.55
C LEU A 155 -7.47 -29.78 -9.15
N GLN A 156 -6.49 -30.15 -9.93
CA GLN A 156 -5.60 -31.25 -9.59
C GLN A 156 -4.55 -30.75 -8.58
N THR A 157 -4.74 -31.06 -7.31
CA THR A 157 -3.81 -30.66 -6.25
C THR A 157 -2.53 -31.50 -6.27
N GLY A 158 -2.59 -32.70 -6.85
CA GLY A 158 -1.51 -33.68 -6.81
C GLY A 158 -1.45 -34.48 -5.50
N ILE A 159 -2.33 -34.20 -4.57
CA ILE A 159 -2.46 -34.91 -3.29
C ILE A 159 -3.55 -35.99 -3.47
N LYS A 160 -3.11 -37.24 -3.52
CA LYS A 160 -3.99 -38.39 -3.87
C LYS A 160 -5.24 -38.44 -3.00
N ALA A 161 -5.14 -38.19 -1.71
CA ALA A 161 -6.29 -38.24 -0.80
C ALA A 161 -7.33 -37.15 -1.12
N ILE A 162 -6.89 -35.96 -1.52
CA ILE A 162 -7.79 -34.86 -1.89
C ILE A 162 -8.41 -35.14 -3.26
N ASP A 163 -7.58 -35.39 -4.24
CA ASP A 163 -8.02 -35.54 -5.64
C ASP A 163 -8.96 -36.75 -5.86
N ALA A 164 -8.78 -37.82 -5.07
CA ALA A 164 -9.58 -39.04 -5.20
C ALA A 164 -10.88 -39.04 -4.35
N MET A 165 -10.87 -38.40 -3.17
CA MET A 165 -12.00 -38.51 -2.24
C MET A 165 -12.80 -37.22 -2.11
N ILE A 166 -12.11 -36.06 -2.12
CA ILE A 166 -12.74 -34.75 -1.90
C ILE A 166 -12.16 -33.76 -2.90
N PRO A 167 -12.45 -33.92 -4.21
CA PRO A 167 -11.86 -33.08 -5.23
C PRO A 167 -12.26 -31.61 -5.07
N ILE A 168 -11.28 -30.71 -5.21
CA ILE A 168 -11.48 -29.28 -5.17
C ILE A 168 -11.76 -28.77 -6.58
N GLY A 169 -12.74 -27.91 -6.73
CA GLY A 169 -13.07 -27.30 -8.02
C GLY A 169 -12.39 -25.96 -8.25
N ARG A 170 -12.07 -25.64 -9.49
CA ARG A 170 -11.57 -24.31 -9.86
C ARG A 170 -12.63 -23.25 -9.60
N GLY A 171 -12.30 -22.25 -8.77
CA GLY A 171 -13.23 -21.22 -8.30
C GLY A 171 -13.86 -21.52 -6.93
N GLN A 172 -13.57 -22.69 -6.35
CA GLN A 172 -14.00 -23.04 -5.01
C GLN A 172 -13.16 -22.30 -3.95
N ARG A 173 -13.78 -22.03 -2.80
CA ARG A 173 -13.11 -21.52 -1.59
C ARG A 173 -12.93 -22.68 -0.62
N GLU A 174 -11.68 -22.96 -0.23
CA GLU A 174 -11.34 -24.00 0.72
C GLU A 174 -10.70 -23.42 1.98
N LEU A 175 -11.04 -24.00 3.12
CA LEU A 175 -10.45 -23.72 4.40
C LEU A 175 -9.52 -24.87 4.80
N ILE A 176 -8.25 -24.57 5.01
CA ILE A 176 -7.28 -25.51 5.59
C ILE A 176 -7.03 -25.10 7.02
N ILE A 177 -7.63 -25.83 7.97
CA ILE A 177 -7.58 -25.55 9.40
C ILE A 177 -6.88 -26.69 10.16
N GLY A 178 -6.21 -26.37 11.25
CA GLY A 178 -5.53 -27.32 12.15
C GLY A 178 -4.54 -26.59 13.05
N ASP A 179 -3.96 -27.32 14.00
CA ASP A 179 -2.98 -26.80 14.93
C ASP A 179 -1.65 -26.42 14.26
N ARG A 180 -0.72 -25.86 15.05
CA ARG A 180 0.62 -25.53 14.54
C ARG A 180 1.34 -26.78 14.09
N GLN A 181 2.10 -26.67 12.99
CA GLN A 181 2.94 -27.75 12.42
C GLN A 181 2.19 -29.01 11.94
N THR A 182 0.89 -28.90 11.63
CA THR A 182 0.08 -30.00 11.08
C THR A 182 0.15 -30.14 9.55
N GLY A 183 1.02 -29.37 8.90
CA GLY A 183 1.21 -29.47 7.43
C GLY A 183 0.27 -28.60 6.59
N LYS A 184 -0.47 -27.63 7.18
CA LYS A 184 -1.38 -26.75 6.43
C LYS A 184 -0.69 -26.04 5.26
N THR A 185 0.45 -25.41 5.54
CA THR A 185 1.24 -24.70 4.52
C THR A 185 1.79 -25.68 3.47
N THR A 186 2.18 -26.89 3.87
CA THR A 186 2.68 -27.94 2.97
C THR A 186 1.62 -28.31 1.93
N ILE A 187 0.36 -28.51 2.35
CA ILE A 187 -0.74 -28.79 1.43
C ILE A 187 -0.87 -27.66 0.38
N ALA A 188 -0.81 -26.41 0.81
CA ALA A 188 -0.92 -25.26 -0.09
C ALA A 188 0.28 -25.17 -1.05
N THR A 189 1.51 -25.33 -0.54
CA THR A 189 2.73 -25.25 -1.36
C THR A 189 2.85 -26.42 -2.33
N ASP A 190 2.55 -27.64 -1.91
CA ASP A 190 2.55 -28.81 -2.81
C ASP A 190 1.52 -28.65 -3.92
N THR A 191 0.33 -28.11 -3.61
CA THR A 191 -0.68 -27.82 -4.60
C THR A 191 -0.18 -26.79 -5.63
N ILE A 192 0.53 -25.73 -5.20
CA ILE A 192 1.15 -24.74 -6.09
C ILE A 192 2.21 -25.39 -6.97
N LEU A 193 3.14 -26.15 -6.40
CA LEU A 193 4.20 -26.82 -7.14
C LEU A 193 3.64 -27.79 -8.19
N ASN A 194 2.55 -28.49 -7.88
CA ASN A 194 1.86 -29.40 -8.79
C ASN A 194 1.11 -28.72 -9.93
N GLN A 195 1.00 -27.37 -9.94
CA GLN A 195 0.44 -26.63 -11.07
C GLN A 195 1.47 -26.34 -12.18
N LYS A 196 2.75 -26.64 -11.97
CA LYS A 196 3.80 -26.42 -12.97
C LYS A 196 3.42 -27.10 -14.31
N GLY A 197 3.38 -26.32 -15.39
CA GLY A 197 3.02 -26.81 -16.73
C GLY A 197 1.52 -26.99 -16.99
N LYS A 198 0.63 -26.53 -16.09
CA LYS A 198 -0.84 -26.70 -16.22
C LYS A 198 -1.59 -25.43 -16.60
N ASP A 199 -0.91 -24.39 -17.06
CA ASP A 199 -1.52 -23.09 -17.38
C ASP A 199 -2.37 -22.51 -16.23
N VAL A 200 -1.78 -22.50 -15.03
CA VAL A 200 -2.40 -21.96 -13.81
C VAL A 200 -1.45 -20.97 -13.17
N ILE A 201 -1.91 -19.75 -12.99
CA ILE A 201 -1.20 -18.72 -12.21
C ILE A 201 -1.50 -18.93 -10.73
N CYS A 202 -0.45 -19.13 -9.94
CA CYS A 202 -0.55 -19.31 -8.50
C CYS A 202 -0.13 -18.04 -7.78
N ILE A 203 -0.94 -17.60 -6.80
CA ILE A 203 -0.67 -16.43 -5.96
C ILE A 203 -0.67 -16.89 -4.52
N TYR A 204 0.46 -16.69 -3.82
CA TYR A 204 0.55 -16.94 -2.40
C TYR A 204 0.53 -15.61 -1.63
N VAL A 205 -0.38 -15.48 -0.67
CA VAL A 205 -0.48 -14.28 0.17
C VAL A 205 -0.07 -14.63 1.60
N ALA A 206 1.00 -14.01 2.08
CA ALA A 206 1.51 -14.19 3.44
C ALA A 206 1.06 -13.05 4.35
N ILE A 207 0.25 -13.36 5.37
CA ILE A 207 -0.26 -12.36 6.34
C ILE A 207 0.18 -12.78 7.74
N GLY A 208 0.86 -11.87 8.48
CA GLY A 208 1.28 -12.10 9.86
C GLY A 208 2.31 -13.21 10.06
N GLN A 209 3.03 -13.62 9.00
CA GLN A 209 4.06 -14.66 9.07
C GLN A 209 5.43 -14.08 9.40
N LYS A 210 6.29 -14.89 10.02
CA LYS A 210 7.68 -14.53 10.27
C LYS A 210 8.44 -14.35 8.95
N ARG A 211 9.29 -13.34 8.85
CA ARG A 211 10.11 -13.07 7.66
C ARG A 211 10.94 -14.26 7.21
N SER A 212 11.52 -15.01 8.17
CA SER A 212 12.29 -16.23 7.87
C SER A 212 11.44 -17.32 7.22
N THR A 213 10.19 -17.49 7.65
CA THR A 213 9.25 -18.46 7.06
C THR A 213 8.87 -18.06 5.62
N VAL A 214 8.65 -16.76 5.39
CA VAL A 214 8.35 -16.24 4.06
C VAL A 214 9.57 -16.40 3.13
N ALA A 215 10.79 -16.11 3.60
CA ALA A 215 12.01 -16.29 2.80
C ALA A 215 12.19 -17.75 2.37
N GLN A 216 12.00 -18.70 3.30
CA GLN A 216 12.10 -20.14 3.02
C GLN A 216 11.01 -20.61 2.02
N LEU A 217 9.81 -20.04 2.12
CA LEU A 217 8.73 -20.32 1.18
C LEU A 217 9.05 -19.79 -0.23
N VAL A 218 9.59 -18.57 -0.33
CA VAL A 218 10.02 -17.98 -1.61
C VAL A 218 11.08 -18.86 -2.27
N GLU A 219 12.07 -19.31 -1.51
CA GLU A 219 13.11 -20.25 -2.01
C GLU A 219 12.50 -21.54 -2.55
N ASN A 220 11.56 -22.14 -1.81
CA ASN A 220 10.88 -23.36 -2.23
C ASN A 220 10.01 -23.19 -3.48
N LEU A 221 9.43 -22.01 -3.70
CA LEU A 221 8.56 -21.75 -4.85
C LEU A 221 9.32 -21.21 -6.08
N THR A 222 10.60 -20.88 -5.95
CA THR A 222 11.42 -20.29 -7.04
C THR A 222 12.12 -21.38 -7.88
N ILE A 223 11.92 -22.64 -7.62
CA ILE A 223 12.55 -23.80 -8.29
C ILE A 223 11.96 -24.04 -9.71
#